data_cb40099a1aa5629b864504ea1fdc5508
#
_entry.id   cb40099a1aa5629b864504ea1fdc5508
#
_cell.length_a   1.000
_cell.length_b   1.000
_cell.length_c   1.000
_cell.angle_alpha   90.00
_cell.angle_beta   90.00
_cell.angle_gamma   90.00
#
_symmetry.space_group_name_H-M   'P 1'
#
loop_
_entity.id
_entity.type
_entity.pdbx_description
1 polymer ?
#
loop_
_entity_poly.entity_id
_entity_poly.type
_entity_poly.pdbx_seq_one_letter_code
_entity_poly.pdbx_strand_id
1 'polypeptide(L)'
;VQNILYAICERGDRCPQSEICKLTGISRQTINSAVRKLERDGIVRLEQGKGRNTVVCLTEEGKRFAAEKISPLFEIEEKIWGEWTAEERQQYLRLTKKYRDALERHLKTML
;
A
#
# COMPACT_ATOMS: atom_id res chain seq x y z
N VAL A 1 1.50 -10.88 0.05
CA VAL A 1 0.38 -10.69 -0.87
C VAL A 1 -0.66 -9.72 -0.31
N GLN A 2 -1.06 -9.89 0.94
CA GLN A 2 -2.04 -8.98 1.56
C GLN A 2 -1.54 -7.54 1.64
N ASN A 3 -0.26 -7.34 1.91
CA ASN A 3 0.33 -6.00 1.97
C ASN A 3 0.28 -5.31 0.60
N ILE A 4 0.48 -6.06 -0.46
CA ILE A 4 0.44 -5.55 -1.82
C ILE A 4 -0.99 -5.14 -2.18
N LEU A 5 -1.96 -6.01 -1.88
CA LEU A 5 -3.39 -5.71 -2.13
C LEU A 5 -3.85 -4.50 -1.34
N TYR A 6 -3.42 -4.39 -0.09
CA TYR A 6 -3.74 -3.24 0.75
C TYR A 6 -3.23 -1.94 0.12
N ALA A 7 -1.98 -1.94 -0.34
CA ALA A 7 -1.37 -0.77 -0.98
C ALA A 7 -2.15 -0.35 -2.24
N ILE A 8 -2.58 -1.33 -3.05
CA ILE A 8 -3.35 -1.05 -4.26
C ILE A 8 -4.72 -0.46 -3.90
N CYS A 9 -5.39 -1.02 -2.91
CA CYS A 9 -6.70 -0.54 -2.46
C CYS A 9 -6.61 0.90 -1.93
N GLU A 10 -5.57 1.24 -1.18
CA GLU A 10 -5.37 2.59 -0.67
C GLU A 10 -5.22 3.63 -1.77
N ARG A 11 -4.74 3.20 -2.94
CA ARG A 11 -4.50 4.09 -4.09
C ARG A 11 -5.65 4.07 -5.10
N GLY A 12 -6.83 3.61 -4.70
CA GLY A 12 -8.00 3.62 -5.57
C GLY A 12 -7.99 2.52 -6.61
N ASP A 13 -7.53 1.33 -6.23
CA ASP A 13 -7.49 0.11 -7.04
C ASP A 13 -6.50 0.16 -8.21
N ARG A 14 -5.65 1.17 -8.25
CA ARG A 14 -4.56 1.31 -9.22
C ARG A 14 -3.34 1.84 -8.49
N CYS A 15 -2.20 1.21 -8.70
CA CYS A 15 -0.97 1.67 -8.06
C CYS A 15 0.24 1.36 -8.94
N PRO A 16 1.11 2.35 -9.21
CA PRO A 16 2.38 2.05 -9.87
C PRO A 16 3.19 1.07 -9.04
N GLN A 17 3.85 0.13 -9.70
CA GLN A 17 4.63 -0.90 -9.00
C GLN A 17 5.72 -0.28 -8.12
N SER A 18 6.33 0.82 -8.55
CA SER A 18 7.33 1.55 -7.77
C SER A 18 6.76 2.10 -6.46
N GLU A 19 5.48 2.53 -6.48
CA GLU A 19 4.79 3.00 -5.27
C GLU A 19 4.52 1.86 -4.29
N ILE A 20 4.17 0.69 -4.83
CA ILE A 20 3.96 -0.50 -3.99
C ILE A 20 5.24 -0.83 -3.22
N CYS A 21 6.39 -0.76 -3.89
CA CYS A 21 7.69 -0.98 -3.26
C CYS A 21 7.95 0.02 -2.14
N LYS A 22 7.64 1.29 -2.36
CA LYS A 22 7.82 2.34 -1.36
C LYS A 22 6.90 2.17 -0.16
N LEU A 23 5.63 1.84 -0.41
CA LEU A 23 4.63 1.71 0.64
C LEU A 23 4.84 0.48 1.51
N THR A 24 5.29 -0.62 0.91
CA THR A 24 5.47 -1.88 1.64
C THR A 24 6.87 -2.09 2.18
N GLY A 25 7.86 -1.41 1.62
CA GLY A 25 9.27 -1.64 1.95
C GLY A 25 9.82 -2.95 1.43
N ILE A 26 9.06 -3.66 0.61
CA ILE A 26 9.46 -4.95 0.04
C ILE A 26 10.32 -4.71 -1.20
N SER A 27 11.29 -5.58 -1.45
CA SER A 27 12.20 -5.45 -2.57
C SER A 27 11.44 -5.51 -3.90
N ARG A 28 11.99 -4.83 -4.90
CA ARG A 28 11.44 -4.78 -6.23
C ARG A 28 11.25 -6.17 -6.85
N GLN A 29 12.23 -7.04 -6.64
CA GLN A 29 12.19 -8.40 -7.17
C GLN A 29 11.07 -9.22 -6.55
N THR A 30 10.88 -9.12 -5.26
CA THR A 30 9.81 -9.82 -4.55
C THR A 30 8.44 -9.32 -4.96
N ILE A 31 8.28 -7.99 -5.08
CA ILE A 31 7.03 -7.38 -5.56
C ILE A 31 6.74 -7.85 -6.99
N ASN A 32 7.74 -7.88 -7.85
CA ASN A 32 7.58 -8.30 -9.23
C ASN A 32 7.06 -9.74 -9.31
N SER A 33 7.64 -10.65 -8.53
CA SER A 33 7.21 -12.06 -8.48
C SER A 33 5.78 -12.19 -7.96
N ALA A 34 5.44 -11.46 -6.90
CA ALA A 34 4.10 -11.49 -6.30
C ALA A 34 3.05 -10.94 -7.27
N VAL A 35 3.37 -9.85 -7.95
CA VAL A 35 2.45 -9.22 -8.92
C VAL A 35 2.19 -10.16 -10.10
N ARG A 36 3.21 -10.86 -10.58
CA ARG A 36 3.04 -11.84 -11.67
C ARG A 36 2.14 -12.98 -11.26
N LYS A 37 2.24 -13.43 -10.02
CA LYS A 37 1.36 -14.47 -9.49
C LYS A 37 -0.08 -13.97 -9.42
N LEU A 38 -0.28 -12.75 -8.93
CA LEU A 38 -1.61 -12.14 -8.87
C LEU A 38 -2.22 -11.96 -10.25
N GLU A 39 -1.39 -11.64 -11.23
CA GLU A 39 -1.84 -11.53 -12.62
C GLU A 39 -2.31 -12.87 -13.16
N ARG A 40 -1.54 -13.94 -12.90
CA ARG A 40 -1.92 -15.30 -13.33
C ARG A 40 -3.21 -15.76 -12.66
N ASP A 41 -3.44 -15.35 -11.42
CA ASP A 41 -4.65 -15.71 -10.68
C ASP A 41 -5.85 -14.84 -11.06
N GLY A 42 -5.66 -13.87 -11.96
CA GLY A 42 -6.73 -12.99 -12.41
C GLY A 42 -7.12 -11.90 -11.44
N ILE A 43 -6.33 -11.68 -10.40
CA ILE A 43 -6.61 -10.68 -9.36
C ILE A 43 -6.21 -9.28 -9.82
N VAL A 44 -5.11 -9.16 -10.56
CA VAL A 44 -4.65 -7.89 -11.08
C VAL A 44 -4.39 -7.98 -12.58
N ARG A 45 -4.40 -6.83 -13.24
CA ARG A 45 -3.91 -6.67 -14.60
C ARG A 45 -2.85 -5.58 -14.58
N LEU A 46 -1.96 -5.64 -15.55
CA LEU A 46 -0.87 -4.68 -15.67
C LEU A 46 -1.15 -3.72 -16.81
N GLU A 47 -0.90 -2.44 -16.57
CA GLU A 47 -1.00 -1.39 -17.59
C GLU A 47 0.33 -0.67 -17.70
N GLN A 48 0.60 -0.11 -18.87
CA GLN A 48 1.75 0.74 -19.11
C GLN A 48 1.47 2.09 -18.46
N GLY A 49 2.36 2.51 -17.57
CA GLY A 49 2.32 3.85 -16.99
C GLY A 49 3.22 4.80 -17.75
N LYS A 50 3.52 5.93 -17.12
CA LYS A 50 4.45 6.91 -17.69
C LYS A 50 5.88 6.34 -17.68
N GLY A 51 6.55 6.43 -18.83
CA GLY A 51 7.91 5.91 -18.97
C GLY A 51 7.94 4.41 -18.87
N ARG A 52 8.83 3.89 -18.00
CA ARG A 52 8.98 2.44 -17.79
C ARG A 52 8.16 1.90 -16.62
N ASN A 53 7.31 2.75 -16.02
CA ASN A 53 6.51 2.33 -14.89
C ASN A 53 5.38 1.42 -15.33
N THR A 54 5.22 0.33 -14.59
CA THR A 54 4.08 -0.56 -14.73
C THR A 54 3.07 -0.22 -13.66
N VAL A 55 1.81 -0.10 -14.05
CA VAL A 55 0.72 0.19 -13.11
C VAL A 55 -0.04 -1.11 -12.85
N VAL A 56 -0.19 -1.45 -11.59
CA VAL A 56 -0.93 -2.64 -11.15
C VAL A 56 -2.36 -2.23 -10.86
N CYS A 57 -3.31 -2.85 -11.55
CA CYS A 57 -4.74 -2.54 -11.43
C CYS A 57 -5.50 -3.75 -10.96
N LEU A 58 -6.44 -3.57 -10.03
CA LEU A 58 -7.33 -4.66 -9.64
C LEU A 58 -8.33 -4.94 -10.77
N THR A 59 -8.52 -6.23 -11.07
CA THR A 59 -9.60 -6.66 -11.94
C THR A 59 -10.92 -6.66 -11.17
N GLU A 60 -12.06 -6.89 -11.84
CA GLU A 60 -13.34 -7.04 -11.15
C GLU A 60 -13.28 -8.19 -10.13
N GLU A 61 -12.64 -9.28 -10.49
CA GLU A 61 -12.42 -10.42 -9.60
C GLU A 61 -11.50 -10.03 -8.44
N GLY A 62 -10.47 -9.25 -8.73
CA GLY A 62 -9.56 -8.72 -7.72
C GLY A 62 -10.24 -7.81 -6.72
N LYS A 63 -11.16 -6.98 -7.18
CA LYS A 63 -11.95 -6.11 -6.31
C LYS A 63 -12.81 -6.91 -5.34
N ARG A 64 -13.43 -7.99 -5.82
CA ARG A 64 -14.22 -8.89 -4.97
C ARG A 64 -13.34 -9.61 -3.97
N PHE A 65 -12.19 -10.11 -4.42
CA PHE A 65 -11.21 -10.76 -3.55
C PHE A 65 -10.72 -9.80 -2.46
N ALA A 66 -10.39 -8.57 -2.84
CA ALA A 66 -9.94 -7.55 -1.90
C ALA A 66 -11.04 -7.17 -0.91
N ALA A 67 -12.29 -7.08 -1.36
CA ALA A 67 -13.41 -6.79 -0.48
C ALA A 67 -13.55 -7.84 0.62
N GLU A 68 -13.34 -9.11 0.28
CA GLU A 68 -13.43 -10.20 1.27
C GLU A 68 -12.24 -10.23 2.23
N LYS A 69 -11.03 -9.89 1.74
CA LYS A 69 -9.79 -10.06 2.51
C LYS A 69 -9.29 -8.78 3.17
N ILE A 70 -9.53 -7.64 2.54
CA ILE A 70 -8.96 -6.35 2.96
C ILE A 70 -9.98 -5.44 3.64
N SER A 71 -11.23 -5.40 3.16
CA SER A 71 -12.26 -4.54 3.75
C SER A 71 -12.42 -4.72 5.26
N PRO A 72 -12.38 -5.95 5.81
CA PRO A 72 -12.43 -6.11 7.27
C PRO A 72 -11.32 -5.39 8.01
N LEU A 73 -10.13 -5.29 7.41
CA LEU A 73 -9.01 -4.55 8.00
C LEU A 73 -9.29 -3.05 8.07
N PHE A 74 -9.86 -2.49 7.01
CA PHE A 74 -10.24 -1.08 7.00
C PHE A 74 -11.31 -0.78 8.04
N GLU A 75 -12.28 -1.66 8.19
CA GLU A 75 -13.34 -1.51 9.19
C GLU A 75 -12.77 -1.54 10.61
N ILE A 76 -11.83 -2.44 10.87
CA ILE A 76 -11.15 -2.53 12.17
C ILE A 76 -10.36 -1.25 12.44
N GLU A 77 -9.63 -0.77 11.44
CA GLU A 77 -8.85 0.47 11.57
C GLU A 77 -9.75 1.67 11.88
N GLU A 78 -10.90 1.78 11.20
CA GLU A 78 -11.86 2.85 11.47
C GLU A 78 -12.39 2.78 12.90
N LYS A 79 -12.66 1.59 13.40
CA LYS A 79 -13.09 1.40 14.79
C LYS A 79 -12.01 1.83 15.78
N ILE A 80 -10.77 1.47 15.51
CA ILE A 80 -9.64 1.87 16.36
C ILE A 80 -9.52 3.39 16.40
N TRP A 81 -9.51 4.04 15.23
CA TRP A 81 -9.44 5.50 15.15
C TRP A 81 -10.64 6.18 15.79
N GLY A 82 -11.81 5.54 15.73
CA GLY A 82 -13.02 6.05 16.36
C GLY A 82 -12.99 6.03 17.87
N GLU A 83 -12.12 5.20 18.47
CA GLU A 83 -11.91 5.18 19.92
C GLU A 83 -11.04 6.33 20.41
N TRP A 84 -10.33 6.99 19.50
CA TRP A 84 -9.41 8.08 19.82
C TRP A 84 -10.12 9.42 19.68
N THR A 85 -9.72 10.40 20.50
CA THR A 85 -10.19 11.77 20.34
C THR A 85 -9.55 12.40 19.09
N ALA A 86 -10.14 13.47 18.58
CA ALA A 86 -9.58 14.19 17.44
C ALA A 86 -8.17 14.70 17.76
N GLU A 87 -7.97 15.16 19.00
CA GLU A 87 -6.67 15.65 19.47
C GLU A 87 -5.62 14.53 19.47
N GLU A 88 -5.99 13.35 19.97
CA GLU A 88 -5.10 12.20 20.00
C GLU A 88 -4.69 11.79 18.59
N ARG A 89 -5.63 11.76 17.65
CA ARG A 89 -5.35 11.44 16.26
C ARG A 89 -4.38 12.44 15.63
N GLN A 90 -4.58 13.73 15.90
CA GLN A 90 -3.69 14.77 15.40
C GLN A 90 -2.28 14.64 15.98
N GLN A 91 -2.16 14.36 17.27
CA GLN A 91 -0.87 14.14 17.92
C GLN A 91 -0.15 12.94 17.34
N TYR A 92 -0.86 11.85 17.13
CA TYR A 92 -0.29 10.65 16.54
C TYR A 92 0.27 10.92 15.13
N LEU A 93 -0.51 11.60 14.29
CA LEU A 93 -0.09 11.94 12.94
C LEU A 93 1.13 12.85 12.94
N ARG A 94 1.13 13.86 13.83
CA ARG A 94 2.25 14.79 13.96
C ARG A 94 3.52 14.09 14.41
N LEU A 95 3.41 13.23 15.42
CA LEU A 95 4.56 12.50 15.95
C LEU A 95 5.07 11.45 14.98
N THR A 96 4.18 10.78 14.28
CA THR A 96 4.55 9.80 13.25
C THR A 96 5.32 10.48 12.12
N LYS A 97 4.86 11.64 11.66
CA LYS A 97 5.55 12.42 10.64
C LYS A 97 6.91 12.88 11.13
N LYS A 98 6.97 13.35 12.37
CA LYS A 98 8.23 13.80 13.00
C LYS A 98 9.24 12.65 13.03
N TYR A 99 8.81 11.48 13.43
CA TYR A 99 9.65 10.28 13.46
C TYR A 99 10.15 9.93 12.06
N ARG A 100 9.24 9.89 11.10
CA ARG A 100 9.58 9.55 9.70
C ARG A 100 10.60 10.53 9.12
N ASP A 101 10.39 11.82 9.33
CA ASP A 101 11.29 12.84 8.82
C ASP A 101 12.68 12.74 9.45
N ALA A 102 12.74 12.47 10.76
CA ALA A 102 13.99 12.27 11.47
C ALA A 102 14.72 11.01 10.98
N LEU A 103 13.98 9.92 10.80
CA LEU A 103 14.55 8.67 10.28
C LEU A 103 15.17 8.90 8.90
N GLU A 104 14.46 9.59 8.02
CA GLU A 104 14.94 9.89 6.68
C GLU A 104 16.23 10.71 6.72
N ARG A 105 16.31 11.76 7.57
CA ARG A 105 17.51 12.57 7.70
C ARG A 105 18.71 11.76 8.17
N HIS A 106 18.50 10.92 9.19
CA HIS A 106 19.58 10.10 9.75
C HIS A 106 20.05 9.02 8.78
N LEU A 107 19.14 8.44 8.02
CA LEU A 107 19.49 7.45 7.01
C LEU A 107 20.36 8.09 5.91
N LYS A 108 20.05 9.33 5.53
CA LYS A 108 20.86 10.05 4.51
C LYS A 108 22.29 10.27 4.96
N THR A 109 22.52 10.49 6.25
CA THR A 109 23.88 10.68 6.77
C THR A 109 24.68 9.39 6.84
N MET A 110 24.00 8.23 6.81
CA MET A 110 24.67 6.92 6.82
C MET A 110 25.06 6.44 5.43
N LEU A 111 24.48 7.02 4.40
CA LEU A 111 24.76 6.69 3.00
C LEU A 111 25.83 7.67 2.41
#